data_373fde929ae5b72112c750f12417f2b7
#
_entry.id   373fde929ae5b72112c750f12417f2b7
#
_cell.length_a   1.000
_cell.length_b   1.000
_cell.length_c   1.000
_cell.angle_alpha   90.00
_cell.angle_beta   90.00
_cell.angle_gamma   90.00
#
_symmetry.space_group_name_H-M   'P 1'
#
loop_
_entity.id
_entity.type
_entity.pdbx_description
1 polymer ?
#
loop_
_entity_poly.entity_id
_entity_poly.type
_entity_poly.pdbx_seq_one_letter_code
_entity_poly.pdbx_strand_id
1 'polypeptide(L)'
;NPMLIGEPGVGKSAIAEGLALRIIERKVSRILFDKRVVSLDLASLVAGTKYRGQFEERMKALMNELEKNEDIILFIDEIHTIVGAGGATGSLDASNMLKPALARGEIQCIGATTLDEFRTNIEKDGALERRFQKVIVDPTSVEETIQILQNIKSKYEEHHHVNYTDAAINACVKLTSRYMTDRYLPDKAIDALDEAGSRIHITNIVVPQQVLDLESQLETIRSRKTKAVNGQKYEEAAKLRDDEKNIEAALNSAQKQWEDDSKLNREI
;
A
#
# COMPACT_ATOMS: atom_id res chain seq x y z
N ASN A 1 -11.02 23.71 2.36
CA ASN A 1 -9.97 22.82 1.84
C ASN A 1 -8.83 22.75 2.86
N PRO A 2 -8.66 21.63 3.60
CA PRO A 2 -7.52 21.45 4.48
C PRO A 2 -6.24 21.11 3.70
N MET A 3 -5.12 21.59 4.21
CA MET A 3 -3.77 21.23 3.79
C MET A 3 -3.08 20.51 4.94
N LEU A 4 -2.90 19.20 4.81
CA LEU A 4 -2.17 18.38 5.78
C LEU A 4 -0.67 18.62 5.60
N ILE A 5 -0.03 19.21 6.60
CA ILE A 5 1.39 19.57 6.58
C ILE A 5 2.10 18.79 7.68
N GLY A 6 3.10 18.01 7.32
CA GLY A 6 3.88 17.23 8.28
C GLY A 6 5.04 16.51 7.62
N GLU A 7 5.92 15.97 8.42
CA GLU A 7 7.08 15.22 7.95
C GLU A 7 6.69 13.96 7.16
N PRO A 8 7.56 13.42 6.31
CA PRO A 8 7.33 12.14 5.66
C PRO A 8 7.07 11.04 6.70
N GLY A 9 6.12 10.13 6.43
CA GLY A 9 5.84 9.00 7.30
C GLY A 9 4.99 9.29 8.55
N VAL A 10 4.47 10.52 8.75
CA VAL A 10 3.58 10.82 9.89
C VAL A 10 2.12 10.38 9.68
N GLY A 11 1.79 9.85 8.49
CA GLY A 11 0.45 9.29 8.22
C GLY A 11 -0.53 10.25 7.56
N LYS A 12 -0.09 11.28 6.82
CA LYS A 12 -0.97 12.25 6.13
C LYS A 12 -1.98 11.57 5.18
N SER A 13 -1.52 10.64 4.36
CA SER A 13 -2.37 9.90 3.41
C SER A 13 -3.36 8.99 4.15
N ALA A 14 -2.91 8.35 5.25
CA ALA A 14 -3.76 7.52 6.10
C ALA A 14 -4.90 8.32 6.77
N ILE A 15 -4.71 9.62 7.05
CA ILE A 15 -5.78 10.49 7.55
C ILE A 15 -6.89 10.65 6.51
N ALA A 16 -6.53 10.83 5.24
CA ALA A 16 -7.52 10.97 4.16
C ALA A 16 -8.27 9.64 3.92
N GLU A 17 -7.57 8.51 3.94
CA GLU A 17 -8.16 7.17 3.87
C GLU A 17 -9.08 6.89 5.07
N GLY A 18 -8.62 7.24 6.27
CA GLY A 18 -9.41 7.13 7.50
C GLY A 18 -10.68 7.98 7.46
N LEU A 19 -10.64 9.18 6.87
CA LEU A 19 -11.83 9.99 6.62
C LEU A 19 -12.80 9.27 5.68
N ALA A 20 -12.30 8.69 4.58
CA ALA A 20 -13.13 7.94 3.64
C ALA A 20 -13.84 6.76 4.31
N LEU A 21 -13.13 5.99 5.13
CA LEU A 21 -13.71 4.89 5.91
C LEU A 21 -14.79 5.38 6.87
N ARG A 22 -14.53 6.46 7.60
CA ARG A 22 -15.53 7.05 8.54
C ARG A 22 -16.76 7.58 7.82
N ILE A 23 -16.64 8.07 6.59
CA ILE A 23 -17.78 8.49 5.75
C ILE A 23 -18.64 7.25 5.43
N ILE A 24 -18.01 6.15 4.96
CA ILE A 24 -18.71 4.89 4.65
C ILE A 24 -19.42 4.32 5.88
N GLU A 25 -18.78 4.37 7.04
CA GLU A 25 -19.34 3.91 8.32
C GLU A 25 -20.35 4.90 8.92
N ARG A 26 -20.58 6.05 8.27
CA ARG A 26 -21.43 7.15 8.76
C ARG A 26 -21.03 7.69 10.14
N LYS A 27 -19.74 7.59 10.48
CA LYS A 27 -19.15 8.12 11.73
C LYS A 27 -18.59 9.54 11.54
N VAL A 28 -19.27 10.36 10.77
CA VAL A 28 -18.93 11.74 10.45
C VAL A 28 -20.15 12.65 10.60
N SER A 29 -19.98 13.97 10.42
CA SER A 29 -21.09 14.90 10.34
C SER A 29 -22.02 14.54 9.15
N ARG A 30 -23.33 14.77 9.32
CA ARG A 30 -24.34 14.48 8.28
C ARG A 30 -24.06 15.14 6.93
N ILE A 31 -23.36 16.28 6.93
CA ILE A 31 -22.95 16.99 5.72
C ILE A 31 -22.00 16.16 4.84
N LEU A 32 -21.29 15.20 5.44
CA LEU A 32 -20.32 14.37 4.75
C LEU A 32 -20.86 12.97 4.38
N PHE A 33 -22.10 12.62 4.71
CA PHE A 33 -22.62 11.24 4.53
C PHE A 33 -22.63 10.77 3.08
N ASP A 34 -22.87 11.71 2.14
CA ASP A 34 -22.97 11.41 0.73
C ASP A 34 -21.70 11.81 -0.04
N LYS A 35 -20.64 12.18 0.70
CA LYS A 35 -19.35 12.55 0.10
C LYS A 35 -18.49 11.31 -0.17
N ARG A 36 -17.63 11.43 -1.18
CA ARG A 36 -16.63 10.41 -1.54
C ARG A 36 -15.24 11.04 -1.60
N VAL A 37 -14.27 10.43 -0.97
CA VAL A 37 -12.87 10.85 -1.11
C VAL A 37 -12.26 10.13 -2.30
N VAL A 38 -11.75 10.89 -3.26
CA VAL A 38 -11.11 10.39 -4.48
C VAL A 38 -9.68 10.87 -4.52
N SER A 39 -8.72 9.95 -4.57
CA SER A 39 -7.31 10.28 -4.69
C SER A 39 -6.95 10.59 -6.13
N LEU A 40 -6.26 11.72 -6.34
CA LEU A 40 -5.73 12.13 -7.64
C LEU A 40 -4.24 11.83 -7.72
N ASP A 41 -3.89 10.93 -8.63
CA ASP A 41 -2.49 10.69 -9.02
C ASP A 41 -2.12 11.59 -10.20
N LEU A 42 -1.35 12.64 -9.91
CA LEU A 42 -0.87 13.59 -10.92
C LEU A 42 0.13 12.96 -11.89
N ALA A 43 0.94 12.02 -11.42
CA ALA A 43 1.90 11.34 -12.28
C ALA A 43 1.19 10.55 -13.38
N SER A 44 0.08 9.90 -13.07
CA SER A 44 -0.76 9.21 -14.05
C SER A 44 -1.42 10.16 -15.07
N LEU A 45 -1.75 11.39 -14.67
CA LEU A 45 -2.29 12.38 -15.59
C LEU A 45 -1.24 12.87 -16.62
N VAL A 46 0.01 12.98 -16.19
CA VAL A 46 1.13 13.36 -17.06
C VAL A 46 1.61 12.19 -17.92
N ALA A 47 1.50 10.96 -17.42
CA ALA A 47 1.96 9.78 -18.12
C ALA A 47 1.31 9.64 -19.51
N GLY A 48 2.14 9.40 -20.52
CA GLY A 48 1.70 9.24 -21.91
C GLY A 48 1.30 10.53 -22.64
N THR A 49 1.43 11.71 -22.01
CA THR A 49 1.25 12.99 -22.70
C THR A 49 2.57 13.42 -23.32
N LYS A 50 2.63 13.42 -24.66
CA LYS A 50 3.80 13.90 -25.41
C LYS A 50 3.80 15.42 -25.58
N TYR A 51 2.64 16.06 -25.50
CA TYR A 51 2.45 17.47 -25.74
C TYR A 51 1.65 18.12 -24.61
N ARG A 52 1.99 19.34 -24.26
CA ARG A 52 1.32 20.16 -23.23
C ARG A 52 -0.21 20.21 -23.40
N GLY A 53 -0.70 20.34 -24.61
CA GLY A 53 -2.15 20.40 -24.88
C GLY A 53 -2.93 19.17 -24.45
N GLN A 54 -2.33 17.99 -24.53
CA GLN A 54 -2.98 16.75 -24.09
C GLN A 54 -3.20 16.70 -22.57
N PHE A 55 -2.24 17.20 -21.80
CA PHE A 55 -2.41 17.33 -20.36
C PHE A 55 -3.47 18.36 -19.99
N GLU A 56 -3.42 19.54 -20.62
CA GLU A 56 -4.42 20.58 -20.39
C GLU A 56 -5.83 20.10 -20.71
N GLU A 57 -6.00 19.31 -21.76
CA GLU A 57 -7.28 18.72 -22.15
C GLU A 57 -7.77 17.69 -21.09
N ARG A 58 -6.89 16.79 -20.63
CA ARG A 58 -7.21 15.83 -19.56
C ARG A 58 -7.58 16.54 -18.25
N MET A 59 -6.82 17.56 -17.90
CA MET A 59 -7.06 18.35 -16.69
C MET A 59 -8.40 19.10 -16.77
N LYS A 60 -8.73 19.68 -17.93
CA LYS A 60 -10.05 20.30 -18.17
C LYS A 60 -11.19 19.29 -18.05
N ALA A 61 -11.01 18.10 -18.62
CA ALA A 61 -12.03 17.05 -18.51
C ALA A 61 -12.26 16.65 -17.06
N LEU A 62 -11.17 16.46 -16.28
CA LEU A 62 -11.24 16.17 -14.84
C LEU A 62 -11.96 17.30 -14.09
N MET A 63 -11.60 18.55 -14.34
CA MET A 63 -12.21 19.71 -13.70
C MET A 63 -13.71 19.78 -13.96
N ASN A 64 -14.11 19.60 -15.22
CA ASN A 64 -15.52 19.59 -15.61
C ASN A 64 -16.31 18.45 -14.95
N GLU A 65 -15.68 17.33 -14.68
CA GLU A 65 -16.30 16.21 -13.97
C GLU A 65 -16.44 16.49 -12.49
N LEU A 66 -15.41 17.07 -11.86
CA LEU A 66 -15.45 17.47 -10.45
C LEU A 66 -16.50 18.56 -10.18
N GLU A 67 -16.64 19.54 -11.08
CA GLU A 67 -17.63 20.61 -10.98
C GLU A 67 -19.09 20.08 -11.07
N LYS A 68 -19.31 18.96 -11.78
CA LYS A 68 -20.63 18.31 -11.89
C LYS A 68 -20.97 17.41 -10.72
N ASN A 69 -19.97 16.96 -9.98
CA ASN A 69 -20.11 16.00 -8.88
C ASN A 69 -19.68 16.64 -7.57
N GLU A 70 -20.55 17.41 -6.96
CA GLU A 70 -20.30 18.11 -5.70
C GLU A 70 -20.08 17.17 -4.50
N ASP A 71 -20.37 15.87 -4.66
CA ASP A 71 -20.15 14.85 -3.66
C ASP A 71 -18.68 14.41 -3.54
N ILE A 72 -17.81 14.80 -4.47
CA ILE A 72 -16.41 14.42 -4.48
C ILE A 72 -15.57 15.37 -3.62
N ILE A 73 -14.79 14.78 -2.72
CA ILE A 73 -13.67 15.42 -2.02
C ILE A 73 -12.38 14.89 -2.66
N LEU A 74 -11.67 15.76 -3.35
CA LEU A 74 -10.43 15.41 -4.03
C LEU A 74 -9.29 15.33 -3.02
N PHE A 75 -8.59 14.20 -2.93
CA PHE A 75 -7.35 14.11 -2.17
C PHE A 75 -6.16 14.16 -3.11
N ILE A 76 -5.22 15.07 -2.85
CA ILE A 76 -3.99 15.23 -3.63
C ILE A 76 -2.81 15.07 -2.68
N ASP A 77 -2.14 13.93 -2.80
CA ASP A 77 -0.88 13.73 -2.11
C ASP A 77 0.25 14.49 -2.84
N GLU A 78 1.26 14.91 -2.10
CA GLU A 78 2.36 15.73 -2.63
C GLU A 78 1.86 16.92 -3.48
N ILE A 79 0.86 17.64 -2.98
CA ILE A 79 0.18 18.74 -3.72
C ILE A 79 1.17 19.82 -4.21
N HIS A 80 2.35 19.92 -3.61
CA HIS A 80 3.41 20.83 -4.07
C HIS A 80 3.86 20.52 -5.52
N THR A 81 3.70 19.28 -5.98
CA THR A 81 4.04 18.89 -7.36
C THR A 81 3.19 19.61 -8.40
N ILE A 82 1.99 20.08 -8.02
CA ILE A 82 1.13 20.90 -8.89
C ILE A 82 1.78 22.26 -9.18
N VAL A 83 2.47 22.82 -8.20
CA VAL A 83 3.06 24.17 -8.27
C VAL A 83 4.50 24.12 -8.79
N GLY A 84 5.24 23.05 -8.47
CA GLY A 84 6.69 22.93 -8.69
C GLY A 84 7.08 22.34 -10.03
N ALA A 85 6.18 21.86 -10.83
CA ALA A 85 6.48 21.26 -12.14
C ALA A 85 7.04 22.27 -13.18
N GLY A 86 7.43 23.49 -12.75
CA GLY A 86 7.76 24.68 -13.49
C GLY A 86 9.22 25.05 -13.68
N GLY A 87 10.15 24.20 -13.39
CA GLY A 87 11.57 24.45 -13.68
C GLY A 87 11.95 24.11 -15.12
N ALA A 88 12.31 25.11 -15.91
CA ALA A 88 12.86 25.04 -17.27
C ALA A 88 11.94 24.48 -18.38
N THR A 89 11.46 25.37 -19.20
CA THR A 89 10.85 25.12 -20.53
C THR A 89 9.62 24.21 -20.58
N GLY A 90 8.46 24.74 -20.16
CA GLY A 90 7.17 24.15 -20.52
C GLY A 90 6.45 23.40 -19.41
N SER A 91 6.69 23.76 -18.16
CA SER A 91 6.02 23.13 -17.05
C SER A 91 4.53 23.38 -17.03
N LEU A 92 3.87 22.30 -16.90
CA LEU A 92 2.44 22.13 -16.74
C LEU A 92 2.01 22.79 -15.42
N ASP A 93 1.55 24.02 -15.49
CA ASP A 93 1.06 24.73 -14.31
C ASP A 93 -0.39 24.29 -14.02
N ALA A 94 -0.52 23.08 -13.48
CA ALA A 94 -1.81 22.53 -13.06
C ALA A 94 -2.45 23.42 -11.98
N SER A 95 -1.63 24.18 -11.22
CA SER A 95 -2.12 25.06 -10.17
C SER A 95 -3.00 26.18 -10.74
N ASN A 96 -2.63 26.76 -11.89
CA ASN A 96 -3.41 27.81 -12.53
C ASN A 96 -4.77 27.31 -13.03
N MET A 97 -4.89 26.03 -13.32
CA MET A 97 -6.18 25.44 -13.70
C MET A 97 -7.07 25.16 -12.48
N LEU A 98 -6.50 24.75 -11.35
CA LEU A 98 -7.22 24.46 -10.11
C LEU A 98 -7.64 25.71 -9.33
N LYS A 99 -6.82 26.76 -9.33
CA LYS A 99 -7.05 27.99 -8.57
C LYS A 99 -8.44 28.60 -8.76
N PRO A 100 -8.99 28.74 -9.99
CA PRO A 100 -10.31 29.34 -10.17
C PRO A 100 -11.43 28.52 -9.53
N ALA A 101 -11.42 27.20 -9.70
CA ALA A 101 -12.45 26.32 -9.16
C ALA A 101 -12.37 26.20 -7.63
N LEU A 102 -11.16 26.16 -7.05
CA LEU A 102 -10.96 26.25 -5.61
C LEU A 102 -11.41 27.59 -5.05
N ALA A 103 -11.22 28.68 -5.81
CA ALA A 103 -11.63 30.01 -5.41
C ALA A 103 -13.15 30.20 -5.36
N ARG A 104 -13.87 29.58 -6.31
CA ARG A 104 -15.32 29.60 -6.38
C ARG A 104 -15.99 28.59 -5.46
N GLY A 105 -15.20 27.67 -4.86
CA GLY A 105 -15.73 26.59 -4.01
C GLY A 105 -16.41 25.46 -4.79
N GLU A 106 -16.18 25.39 -6.10
CA GLU A 106 -16.73 24.37 -7.00
C GLU A 106 -16.08 22.99 -6.77
N ILE A 107 -14.88 22.99 -6.19
CA ILE A 107 -14.13 21.78 -5.86
C ILE A 107 -13.75 21.78 -4.37
N GLN A 108 -13.96 20.66 -3.72
CA GLN A 108 -13.48 20.40 -2.37
C GLN A 108 -12.20 19.57 -2.45
N CYS A 109 -11.13 20.04 -1.80
CA CYS A 109 -9.82 19.41 -1.90
C CYS A 109 -9.16 19.27 -0.52
N ILE A 110 -8.53 18.13 -0.30
CA ILE A 110 -7.58 17.87 0.79
C ILE A 110 -6.22 17.74 0.15
N GLY A 111 -5.30 18.62 0.50
CA GLY A 111 -3.90 18.52 0.07
C GLY A 111 -3.03 17.91 1.16
N ALA A 112 -1.98 17.19 0.78
CA ALA A 112 -0.94 16.73 1.69
C ALA A 112 0.43 17.15 1.17
N THR A 113 1.33 17.60 2.06
CA THR A 113 2.69 18.02 1.72
C THR A 113 3.59 18.02 2.95
N THR A 114 4.89 18.21 2.77
CA THR A 114 5.83 18.47 3.87
C THR A 114 5.91 19.96 4.19
N LEU A 115 6.48 20.32 5.35
CA LEU A 115 6.63 21.72 5.75
C LEU A 115 7.58 22.48 4.81
N ASP A 116 8.67 21.86 4.41
CA ASP A 116 9.66 22.48 3.53
C ASP A 116 9.10 22.71 2.11
N GLU A 117 8.38 21.73 1.58
CA GLU A 117 7.73 21.85 0.27
C GLU A 117 6.59 22.86 0.29
N PHE A 118 5.86 22.93 1.41
CA PHE A 118 4.83 23.95 1.61
C PHE A 118 5.44 25.35 1.53
N ARG A 119 6.51 25.63 2.29
CA ARG A 119 7.20 26.92 2.30
C ARG A 119 7.81 27.28 0.95
N THR A 120 8.37 26.29 0.27
CA THR A 120 9.08 26.49 -0.98
C THR A 120 8.17 26.74 -2.16
N ASN A 121 7.06 26.00 -2.25
CA ASN A 121 6.21 25.94 -3.42
C ASN A 121 4.83 26.58 -3.23
N ILE A 122 4.18 26.39 -2.07
CA ILE A 122 2.78 26.81 -1.86
C ILE A 122 2.70 28.19 -1.22
N GLU A 123 3.47 28.47 -0.19
CA GLU A 123 3.46 29.74 0.52
C GLU A 123 3.86 30.92 -0.37
N LYS A 124 4.72 30.69 -1.34
CA LYS A 124 5.12 31.69 -2.34
C LYS A 124 3.98 32.04 -3.32
N ASP A 125 3.04 31.14 -3.49
CA ASP A 125 1.85 31.34 -4.31
C ASP A 125 0.66 31.77 -3.43
N GLY A 126 0.59 33.03 -3.08
CA GLY A 126 -0.44 33.56 -2.20
C GLY A 126 -1.88 33.37 -2.72
N ALA A 127 -2.07 33.06 -3.99
CA ALA A 127 -3.38 32.73 -4.53
C ALA A 127 -3.79 31.30 -4.13
N LEU A 128 -2.85 30.35 -4.11
CA LEU A 128 -3.10 28.99 -3.67
C LEU A 128 -3.17 28.90 -2.14
N GLU A 129 -2.26 29.54 -1.44
CA GLU A 129 -2.21 29.55 0.04
C GLU A 129 -3.54 29.96 0.66
N ARG A 130 -4.18 31.02 0.14
CA ARG A 130 -5.46 31.54 0.66
C ARG A 130 -6.65 30.59 0.46
N ARG A 131 -6.49 29.51 -0.33
CA ARG A 131 -7.55 28.54 -0.62
C ARG A 131 -7.50 27.33 0.30
N PHE A 132 -6.41 27.17 1.04
CA PHE A 132 -6.19 26.04 1.95
C PHE A 132 -6.05 26.49 3.38
N GLN A 133 -6.66 25.73 4.30
CA GLN A 133 -6.46 25.87 5.73
C GLN A 133 -5.34 24.93 6.17
N LYS A 134 -4.26 25.46 6.74
CA LYS A 134 -3.13 24.67 7.27
C LYS A 134 -3.59 23.80 8.43
N VAL A 135 -3.29 22.51 8.37
CA VAL A 135 -3.49 21.52 9.44
C VAL A 135 -2.17 20.82 9.64
N ILE A 136 -1.53 21.09 10.79
CA ILE A 136 -0.26 20.44 11.13
C ILE A 136 -0.52 19.00 11.57
N VAL A 137 0.24 18.07 11.03
CA VAL A 137 0.23 16.66 11.39
C VAL A 137 1.57 16.33 12.02
N ASP A 138 1.56 16.26 13.35
CA ASP A 138 2.74 15.90 14.13
C ASP A 138 2.97 14.38 14.11
N PRO A 139 4.22 13.92 14.29
CA PRO A 139 4.52 12.51 14.52
C PRO A 139 3.73 11.96 15.72
N THR A 140 3.26 10.72 15.61
CA THR A 140 2.55 10.06 16.70
C THR A 140 3.48 9.77 17.89
N SER A 141 2.91 9.80 19.09
CA SER A 141 3.61 9.36 20.30
C SER A 141 3.88 7.84 20.27
N VAL A 142 4.73 7.37 21.18
CA VAL A 142 5.01 5.93 21.33
C VAL A 142 3.73 5.16 21.65
N GLU A 143 2.90 5.68 22.54
CA GLU A 143 1.64 5.08 22.96
C GLU A 143 0.62 5.01 21.84
N GLU A 144 0.45 6.09 21.09
CA GLU A 144 -0.43 6.12 19.91
C GLU A 144 0.06 5.18 18.82
N THR A 145 1.37 5.12 18.60
CA THR A 145 1.96 4.20 17.61
C THR A 145 1.72 2.74 17.98
N ILE A 146 1.84 2.38 19.26
CA ILE A 146 1.51 1.02 19.73
C ILE A 146 0.05 0.68 19.40
N GLN A 147 -0.88 1.60 19.65
CA GLN A 147 -2.29 1.40 19.32
C GLN A 147 -2.52 1.25 17.80
N ILE A 148 -1.82 2.04 16.99
CA ILE A 148 -1.87 1.92 15.53
C ILE A 148 -1.40 0.55 15.10
N LEU A 149 -0.22 0.09 15.57
CA LEU A 149 0.31 -1.23 15.24
C LEU A 149 -0.62 -2.37 15.69
N GLN A 150 -1.22 -2.27 16.87
CA GLN A 150 -2.22 -3.24 17.33
C GLN A 150 -3.45 -3.30 16.42
N ASN A 151 -3.92 -2.16 15.90
CA ASN A 151 -5.07 -2.10 15.00
C ASN A 151 -4.78 -2.70 13.61
N ILE A 152 -3.55 -2.59 13.11
CA ILE A 152 -3.15 -3.13 11.80
C ILE A 152 -2.55 -4.54 11.89
N LYS A 153 -2.22 -5.01 13.08
CA LYS A 153 -1.58 -6.30 13.38
C LYS A 153 -2.16 -7.45 12.58
N SER A 154 -3.47 -7.64 12.62
CA SER A 154 -4.14 -8.77 11.97
C SER A 154 -3.92 -8.83 10.45
N LYS A 155 -3.81 -7.68 9.79
CA LYS A 155 -3.54 -7.61 8.35
C LYS A 155 -2.12 -8.05 8.01
N TYR A 156 -1.15 -7.66 8.84
CA TYR A 156 0.25 -8.08 8.68
C TYR A 156 0.45 -9.55 9.05
N GLU A 157 -0.27 -10.05 10.07
CA GLU A 157 -0.27 -11.47 10.43
C GLU A 157 -0.80 -12.33 9.27
N GLU A 158 -1.89 -11.89 8.64
CA GLU A 158 -2.46 -12.58 7.48
C GLU A 158 -1.52 -12.52 6.26
N HIS A 159 -0.87 -11.36 6.03
CA HIS A 159 0.02 -11.18 4.88
C HIS A 159 1.30 -12.02 4.98
N HIS A 160 1.95 -12.00 6.15
CA HIS A 160 3.21 -12.72 6.36
C HIS A 160 3.02 -14.14 6.89
N HIS A 161 1.80 -14.54 7.24
CA HIS A 161 1.49 -15.82 7.88
C HIS A 161 2.31 -16.05 9.18
N VAL A 162 2.33 -15.03 10.03
CA VAL A 162 3.03 -15.01 11.33
C VAL A 162 2.09 -14.47 12.41
N ASN A 163 2.45 -14.68 13.69
CA ASN A 163 1.74 -14.08 14.81
C ASN A 163 2.67 -13.09 15.53
N TYR A 164 2.24 -11.85 15.72
CA TYR A 164 3.00 -10.86 16.48
C TYR A 164 2.57 -10.86 17.94
N THR A 165 3.52 -10.99 18.84
CA THR A 165 3.27 -10.81 20.29
C THR A 165 3.14 -9.32 20.61
N ASP A 166 2.51 -9.00 21.73
CA ASP A 166 2.47 -7.61 22.21
C ASP A 166 3.87 -7.11 22.59
N ALA A 167 4.76 -8.01 22.98
CA ALA A 167 6.16 -7.70 23.26
C ALA A 167 6.90 -7.28 21.97
N ALA A 168 6.66 -7.98 20.86
CA ALA A 168 7.25 -7.64 19.57
C ALA A 168 6.75 -6.27 19.06
N ILE A 169 5.44 -6.00 19.15
CA ILE A 169 4.87 -4.69 18.80
C ILE A 169 5.51 -3.57 19.61
N ASN A 170 5.59 -3.75 20.94
CA ASN A 170 6.25 -2.79 21.81
C ASN A 170 7.73 -2.60 21.48
N ALA A 171 8.43 -3.67 21.11
CA ALA A 171 9.83 -3.61 20.70
C ALA A 171 10.01 -2.84 19.39
N CYS A 172 9.18 -3.11 18.36
CA CYS A 172 9.21 -2.37 17.10
C CYS A 172 9.10 -0.87 17.34
N VAL A 173 8.15 -0.43 18.15
CA VAL A 173 7.95 1.00 18.41
C VAL A 173 9.09 1.59 19.24
N LYS A 174 9.47 0.96 20.37
CA LYS A 174 10.48 1.51 21.28
C LYS A 174 11.88 1.53 20.67
N LEU A 175 12.27 0.47 19.96
CA LEU A 175 13.59 0.39 19.36
C LEU A 175 13.73 1.34 18.17
N THR A 176 12.74 1.41 17.31
CA THR A 176 12.76 2.37 16.18
C THR A 176 12.70 3.81 16.67
N SER A 177 11.91 4.11 17.70
CA SER A 177 11.89 5.44 18.32
C SER A 177 13.26 5.85 18.87
N ARG A 178 13.99 4.90 19.46
CA ARG A 178 15.28 5.17 20.11
C ARG A 178 16.45 5.22 19.13
N TYR A 179 16.48 4.33 18.12
CA TYR A 179 17.67 4.12 17.30
C TYR A 179 17.55 4.65 15.86
N MET A 180 16.33 4.86 15.36
CA MET A 180 16.10 5.43 14.03
C MET A 180 15.72 6.90 14.16
N THR A 181 16.66 7.80 13.88
CA THR A 181 16.49 9.25 14.04
C THR A 181 16.16 9.98 12.75
N ASP A 182 16.32 9.32 11.61
CA ASP A 182 16.14 9.85 10.25
C ASP A 182 14.70 9.72 9.73
N ARG A 183 13.83 9.01 10.48
CA ARG A 183 12.42 8.78 10.15
C ARG A 183 11.51 9.05 11.34
N TYR A 184 10.21 9.24 11.05
CA TYR A 184 9.20 9.56 12.04
C TYR A 184 8.26 8.39 12.33
N LEU A 185 7.66 8.42 13.51
CA LEU A 185 6.55 7.53 13.84
C LEU A 185 5.27 8.03 13.14
N PRO A 186 4.37 7.11 12.74
CA PRO A 186 4.38 5.67 12.97
C PRO A 186 5.17 4.85 11.93
N ASP A 187 5.55 5.44 10.80
CA ASP A 187 6.07 4.77 9.60
C ASP A 187 7.25 3.83 9.90
N LYS A 188 8.30 4.32 10.57
CA LYS A 188 9.46 3.51 10.93
C LYS A 188 9.14 2.29 11.82
N ALA A 189 8.07 2.36 12.61
CA ALA A 189 7.65 1.23 13.44
C ALA A 189 6.83 0.23 12.63
N ILE A 190 6.06 0.69 11.66
CA ILE A 190 5.33 -0.15 10.69
C ILE A 190 6.33 -0.90 9.81
N ASP A 191 7.34 -0.23 9.29
CA ASP A 191 8.41 -0.84 8.49
C ASP A 191 9.13 -1.94 9.29
N ALA A 192 9.44 -1.68 10.57
CA ALA A 192 10.09 -2.67 11.42
C ALA A 192 9.19 -3.89 11.70
N LEU A 193 7.87 -3.68 11.82
CA LEU A 193 6.89 -4.76 11.97
C LEU A 193 6.84 -5.62 10.69
N ASP A 194 6.77 -4.97 9.54
CA ASP A 194 6.73 -5.61 8.21
C ASP A 194 7.99 -6.42 7.93
N GLU A 195 9.17 -5.84 8.17
CA GLU A 195 10.45 -6.52 7.99
C GLU A 195 10.61 -7.71 8.94
N ALA A 196 10.19 -7.57 10.21
CA ALA A 196 10.23 -8.66 11.17
C ALA A 196 9.36 -9.84 10.71
N GLY A 197 8.15 -9.57 10.25
CA GLY A 197 7.23 -10.58 9.69
C GLY A 197 7.80 -11.27 8.47
N SER A 198 8.29 -10.51 7.52
CA SER A 198 8.93 -11.02 6.30
C SER A 198 10.14 -11.90 6.63
N ARG A 199 10.99 -11.47 7.56
CA ARG A 199 12.18 -12.21 7.96
C ARG A 199 11.86 -13.55 8.60
N ILE A 200 10.88 -13.59 9.50
CA ILE A 200 10.43 -14.84 10.13
C ILE A 200 9.77 -15.75 9.10
N HIS A 201 8.97 -15.20 8.21
CA HIS A 201 8.37 -15.97 7.12
C HIS A 201 9.43 -16.69 6.28
N ILE A 202 10.50 -16.00 5.89
CA ILE A 202 11.58 -16.55 5.06
C ILE A 202 12.46 -17.54 5.87
N THR A 203 12.78 -17.20 7.12
CA THR A 203 13.72 -18.00 7.94
C THR A 203 13.12 -19.34 8.36
N ASN A 204 11.81 -19.41 8.57
CA ASN A 204 11.11 -20.61 9.05
C ASN A 204 10.61 -21.52 7.92
N ILE A 205 11.03 -21.31 6.67
CA ILE A 205 10.75 -22.24 5.56
C ILE A 205 11.72 -23.44 5.65
N VAL A 206 11.56 -24.26 6.65
CA VAL A 206 12.20 -25.59 6.68
C VAL A 206 11.21 -26.56 6.06
N VAL A 207 11.46 -26.96 4.81
CA VAL A 207 10.65 -27.97 4.12
C VAL A 207 10.83 -29.31 4.85
N PRO A 208 9.76 -29.98 5.33
CA PRO A 208 9.87 -31.28 5.98
C PRO A 208 10.50 -32.31 5.05
N GLN A 209 11.34 -33.17 5.61
CA GLN A 209 12.01 -34.23 4.86
C GLN A 209 11.02 -35.11 4.08
N GLN A 210 9.83 -35.33 4.63
CA GLN A 210 8.76 -36.09 3.98
C GLN A 210 8.30 -35.49 2.65
N VAL A 211 8.23 -34.14 2.56
CA VAL A 211 7.85 -33.44 1.31
C VAL A 211 8.98 -33.61 0.28
N LEU A 212 10.23 -33.40 0.70
CA LEU A 212 11.41 -33.59 -0.17
C LEU A 212 11.53 -35.03 -0.69
N ASP A 213 11.25 -36.02 0.15
CA ASP A 213 11.28 -37.43 -0.25
C ASP A 213 10.18 -37.75 -1.28
N LEU A 214 8.97 -37.22 -1.10
CA LEU A 214 7.86 -37.39 -2.04
C LEU A 214 8.13 -36.67 -3.37
N GLU A 215 8.73 -35.50 -3.37
CA GLU A 215 9.15 -34.79 -4.58
C GLU A 215 10.20 -35.58 -5.37
N SER A 216 11.21 -36.15 -4.68
CA SER A 216 12.23 -36.98 -5.29
C SER A 216 11.65 -38.28 -5.87
N GLN A 217 10.70 -38.91 -5.18
CA GLN A 217 9.98 -40.10 -5.70
C GLN A 217 9.18 -39.76 -6.93
N LEU A 218 8.48 -38.62 -6.94
CA LEU A 218 7.68 -38.16 -8.07
C LEU A 218 8.55 -37.93 -9.31
N GLU A 219 9.71 -37.29 -9.14
CA GLU A 219 10.66 -37.06 -10.23
C GLU A 219 11.20 -38.39 -10.80
N THR A 220 11.51 -39.34 -9.93
CA THR A 220 11.97 -40.68 -10.32
C THR A 220 10.90 -41.41 -11.13
N ILE A 221 9.64 -41.38 -10.68
CA ILE A 221 8.52 -42.01 -11.39
C ILE A 221 8.27 -41.33 -12.75
N ARG A 222 8.29 -40.03 -12.81
CA ARG A 222 8.15 -39.28 -14.09
C ARG A 222 9.26 -39.65 -15.07
N SER A 223 10.50 -39.78 -14.62
CA SER A 223 11.63 -40.22 -15.44
C SER A 223 11.44 -41.64 -15.96
N ARG A 224 11.01 -42.58 -15.09
CA ARG A 224 10.72 -43.98 -15.48
C ARG A 224 9.54 -44.07 -16.46
N LYS A 225 8.48 -43.30 -16.20
CA LYS A 225 7.32 -43.23 -17.11
C LYS A 225 7.72 -42.77 -18.52
N THR A 226 8.52 -41.72 -18.63
CA THR A 226 9.03 -41.20 -19.87
C THR A 226 9.87 -42.25 -20.63
N LYS A 227 10.72 -43.00 -19.91
CA LYS A 227 11.52 -44.10 -20.49
C LYS A 227 10.65 -45.27 -20.94
N ALA A 228 9.61 -45.63 -20.17
CA ALA A 228 8.67 -46.69 -20.55
C ALA A 228 7.86 -46.32 -21.79
N VAL A 229 7.39 -45.09 -21.91
CA VAL A 229 6.68 -44.58 -23.08
C VAL A 229 7.59 -44.60 -24.32
N ASN A 230 8.82 -44.10 -24.18
CA ASN A 230 9.79 -44.11 -25.27
C ASN A 230 10.17 -45.54 -25.71
N GLY A 231 10.12 -46.50 -24.78
CA GLY A 231 10.36 -47.91 -25.02
C GLY A 231 9.13 -48.70 -25.48
N GLN A 232 8.00 -48.04 -25.76
CA GLN A 232 6.71 -48.63 -26.18
C GLN A 232 6.14 -49.67 -25.19
N LYS A 233 6.50 -49.57 -23.90
CA LYS A 233 6.01 -50.44 -22.81
C LYS A 233 4.75 -49.83 -22.18
N TYR A 234 3.65 -49.86 -22.86
CA TYR A 234 2.43 -49.16 -22.45
C TYR A 234 1.78 -49.67 -21.18
N GLU A 235 1.88 -50.97 -20.86
CA GLU A 235 1.37 -51.54 -19.61
C GLU A 235 2.17 -51.05 -18.39
N GLU A 236 3.49 -50.96 -18.50
CA GLU A 236 4.38 -50.42 -17.47
C GLU A 236 4.16 -48.91 -17.30
N ALA A 237 3.97 -48.17 -18.39
CA ALA A 237 3.67 -46.77 -18.39
C ALA A 237 2.29 -46.45 -17.72
N ALA A 238 1.30 -47.35 -17.91
CA ALA A 238 -0.01 -47.19 -17.25
C ALA A 238 0.08 -47.35 -15.73
N LYS A 239 0.81 -48.35 -15.22
CA LYS A 239 1.06 -48.54 -13.79
C LYS A 239 1.80 -47.34 -13.18
N LEU A 240 2.86 -46.89 -13.86
CA LEU A 240 3.62 -45.72 -13.42
C LEU A 240 2.79 -44.42 -13.40
N ARG A 241 1.75 -44.29 -14.22
CA ARG A 241 0.80 -43.19 -14.19
C ARG A 241 -0.09 -43.22 -12.96
N ASP A 242 -0.53 -44.42 -12.56
CA ASP A 242 -1.33 -44.56 -11.33
C ASP A 242 -0.50 -44.30 -10.07
N ASP A 243 0.75 -44.76 -10.07
CA ASP A 243 1.70 -44.47 -9.01
C ASP A 243 2.00 -42.97 -8.91
N GLU A 244 2.22 -42.27 -10.05
CA GLU A 244 2.42 -40.84 -10.12
C GLU A 244 1.25 -40.09 -9.49
N LYS A 245 0.01 -40.47 -9.83
CA LYS A 245 -1.19 -39.86 -9.31
C LYS A 245 -1.36 -40.04 -7.78
N ASN A 246 -1.01 -41.22 -7.30
CA ASN A 246 -1.04 -41.50 -5.85
C ASN A 246 -0.01 -40.67 -5.08
N ILE A 247 1.22 -40.55 -5.62
CA ILE A 247 2.27 -39.75 -5.00
C ILE A 247 1.98 -38.25 -5.10
N GLU A 248 1.41 -37.77 -6.22
CA GLU A 248 0.93 -36.38 -6.31
C GLU A 248 -0.15 -36.08 -5.25
N ALA A 249 -1.08 -36.98 -5.02
CA ALA A 249 -2.10 -36.79 -3.98
C ALA A 249 -1.49 -36.78 -2.57
N ALA A 250 -0.52 -37.67 -2.29
CA ALA A 250 0.20 -37.70 -1.02
C ALA A 250 1.06 -36.41 -0.82
N LEU A 251 1.74 -35.94 -1.88
CA LEU A 251 2.52 -34.72 -1.84
C LEU A 251 1.64 -33.50 -1.55
N ASN A 252 0.53 -33.35 -2.24
CA ASN A 252 -0.43 -32.27 -2.01
C ASN A 252 -0.97 -32.28 -0.58
N SER A 253 -1.25 -33.47 -0.02
CA SER A 253 -1.69 -33.60 1.38
C SER A 253 -0.60 -33.22 2.37
N ALA A 254 0.65 -33.67 2.13
CA ALA A 254 1.79 -33.36 2.98
C ALA A 254 2.15 -31.85 2.91
N GLN A 255 2.09 -31.24 1.74
CA GLN A 255 2.33 -29.80 1.57
C GLN A 255 1.26 -28.99 2.31
N LYS A 256 -0.01 -29.34 2.16
CA LYS A 256 -1.10 -28.65 2.86
C LYS A 256 -0.98 -28.77 4.38
N GLN A 257 -0.65 -29.94 4.87
CA GLN A 257 -0.42 -30.17 6.31
C GLN A 257 0.77 -29.37 6.82
N TRP A 258 1.86 -29.32 6.08
CA TRP A 258 3.03 -28.50 6.40
C TRP A 258 2.71 -27.00 6.40
N GLU A 259 1.93 -26.50 5.42
CA GLU A 259 1.46 -25.12 5.39
C GLU A 259 0.63 -24.77 6.64
N ASP A 260 -0.30 -25.64 7.02
CA ASP A 260 -1.16 -25.44 8.18
C ASP A 260 -0.35 -25.50 9.49
N ASP A 261 0.57 -26.45 9.63
CA ASP A 261 1.45 -26.58 10.80
C ASP A 261 2.44 -25.40 10.88
N SER A 262 2.94 -24.91 9.75
CA SER A 262 3.86 -23.77 9.70
C SER A 262 3.21 -22.45 10.08
N LYS A 263 1.90 -22.28 9.84
CA LYS A 263 1.14 -21.10 10.29
C LYS A 263 1.01 -21.03 11.82
N LEU A 264 0.93 -22.19 12.49
CA LEU A 264 0.78 -22.28 13.94
C LEU A 264 2.07 -21.98 14.73
N ASN A 265 3.24 -22.11 14.12
CA ASN A 265 4.55 -22.04 14.77
C ASN A 265 5.36 -20.77 14.46
N ARG A 266 4.76 -19.77 13.83
CA ARG A 266 5.44 -18.51 13.45
C ARG A 266 5.06 -17.37 14.39
N GLU A 267 5.58 -17.41 15.62
CA GLU A 267 5.38 -16.36 16.61
C GLU A 267 6.62 -15.41 16.62
N ILE A 268 6.34 -14.10 16.67
CA ILE A 268 7.35 -13.03 16.77
C ILE A 268 7.25 -12.35 18.13
#